data_cd6bd984b2fb0c410d7b21af8808e9ea
#
_entry.id   cd6bd984b2fb0c410d7b21af8808e9ea
#
_cell.length_a   1.000
_cell.length_b   1.000
_cell.length_c   1.000
_cell.angle_alpha   90.00
_cell.angle_beta   90.00
_cell.angle_gamma   90.00
#
_symmetry.space_group_name_H-M   'P 1'
#
loop_
_entity.id
_entity.type
_entity.pdbx_description
1 polymer ?
#
loop_
_entity_poly.entity_id
_entity_poly.type
_entity_poly.pdbx_seq_one_letter_code
_entity_poly.pdbx_strand_id
1 'polypeptide(L)'
;MQRSLYHELGHHVLEIAGPDAQHQVERLLRSGRALPISLRARKRGVEYFSETLAAYRFEDSLADRDPEGYDMVEAILRLVGKK
;
A
#
# COMPACT_ATOMS: atom_id res chain seq x y z
N MET A 1 8.64 6.14 15.67
CA MET A 1 8.55 6.39 14.22
C MET A 1 7.23 7.05 13.88
N GLN A 2 7.28 8.12 13.17
CA GLN A 2 6.11 8.86 12.76
C GLN A 2 5.37 8.15 11.64
N ARG A 3 4.03 8.13 11.72
CA ARG A 3 3.21 7.53 10.66
C ARG A 3 3.43 8.25 9.32
N SER A 4 3.65 9.55 9.37
CA SER A 4 3.92 10.33 8.16
C SER A 4 5.22 9.93 7.47
N LEU A 5 6.21 9.45 8.23
CA LEU A 5 7.45 8.93 7.64
C LEU A 5 7.19 7.64 6.85
N TYR A 6 6.28 6.79 7.35
CA TYR A 6 5.91 5.58 6.61
C TYR A 6 5.11 5.91 5.36
N HIS A 7 4.33 6.99 5.39
CA HIS A 7 3.63 7.46 4.19
C HIS A 7 4.64 7.86 3.11
N GLU A 8 5.66 8.66 3.49
CA GLU A 8 6.73 9.04 2.57
C GLU A 8 7.52 7.83 2.09
N LEU A 9 7.82 6.91 3.00
CA LEU A 9 8.51 5.67 2.65
C LEU A 9 7.70 4.87 1.62
N GLY A 10 6.37 4.87 1.74
CA GLY A 10 5.51 4.19 0.79
C GLY A 10 5.68 4.69 -0.63
N HIS A 11 5.82 6.01 -0.82
CA HIS A 11 6.09 6.57 -2.15
C HIS A 11 7.40 6.03 -2.71
N HIS A 12 8.46 5.97 -1.89
CA HIS A 12 9.76 5.46 -2.32
C HIS A 12 9.72 3.97 -2.62
N VAL A 13 9.08 3.20 -1.76
CA VAL A 13 8.97 1.74 -1.95
C VAL A 13 8.28 1.43 -3.26
N LEU A 14 7.18 2.11 -3.55
CA LEU A 14 6.43 1.86 -4.78
C LEU A 14 7.24 2.27 -6.01
N GLU A 15 8.00 3.35 -5.92
CA GLU A 15 8.88 3.79 -7.00
C GLU A 15 9.96 2.74 -7.28
N ILE A 16 10.60 2.21 -6.23
CA ILE A 16 11.63 1.17 -6.36
C ILE A 16 11.03 -0.11 -6.94
N ALA A 17 9.80 -0.45 -6.55
CA ALA A 17 9.13 -1.66 -7.04
C ALA A 17 8.85 -1.61 -8.54
N GLY A 18 8.66 -0.41 -9.09
CA GLY A 18 8.56 -0.20 -10.52
C GLY A 18 7.15 -0.09 -11.08
N PRO A 19 7.03 0.14 -12.40
CA PRO A 19 5.72 0.38 -13.04
C PRO A 19 4.73 -0.77 -12.91
N ASP A 20 5.19 -2.01 -12.96
CA ASP A 20 4.29 -3.17 -12.85
C ASP A 20 3.61 -3.20 -11.50
N ALA A 21 4.37 -2.94 -10.43
CA ALA A 21 3.79 -2.89 -9.09
C ALA A 21 2.80 -1.73 -8.98
N GLN A 22 3.14 -0.59 -9.56
CA GLN A 22 2.25 0.57 -9.57
C GLN A 22 0.93 0.24 -10.26
N HIS A 23 0.99 -0.47 -11.39
CA HIS A 23 -0.21 -0.91 -12.11
C HIS A 23 -1.05 -1.87 -11.30
N GLN A 24 -0.41 -2.78 -10.56
CA GLN A 24 -1.12 -3.71 -9.69
C GLN A 24 -1.89 -2.98 -8.60
N VAL A 25 -1.26 -1.99 -7.99
CA VAL A 25 -1.90 -1.18 -6.95
C VAL A 25 -3.10 -0.44 -7.52
N GLU A 26 -2.95 0.18 -8.68
CA GLU A 26 -4.04 0.90 -9.34
C GLU A 26 -5.19 -0.03 -9.70
N ARG A 27 -4.88 -1.21 -10.24
CA ARG A 27 -5.91 -2.19 -10.58
C ARG A 27 -6.68 -2.66 -9.35
N LEU A 28 -5.97 -2.91 -8.26
CA LEU A 28 -6.62 -3.33 -7.03
C LEU A 28 -7.59 -2.24 -6.54
N LEU A 29 -7.11 -0.99 -6.53
CA LEU A 29 -7.93 0.13 -6.07
C LEU A 29 -9.20 0.28 -6.94
N ARG A 30 -9.06 0.16 -8.25
CA ARG A 30 -10.18 0.32 -9.18
C ARG A 30 -11.14 -0.88 -9.19
N SER A 31 -10.66 -2.05 -8.78
CA SER A 31 -11.48 -3.27 -8.81
C SER A 31 -12.62 -3.28 -7.81
N GLY A 32 -12.54 -2.40 -6.81
CA GLY A 32 -13.50 -2.40 -5.71
C GLY A 32 -13.24 -3.43 -4.63
N ARG A 33 -12.21 -4.26 -4.79
CA ARG A 33 -11.84 -5.26 -3.77
C ARG A 33 -11.03 -4.66 -2.63
N ALA A 34 -10.31 -3.56 -2.91
CA ALA A 34 -9.59 -2.85 -1.89
C ALA A 34 -10.56 -2.10 -0.98
N LEU A 35 -10.23 -2.03 0.31
CA LEU A 35 -11.03 -1.33 1.30
C LEU A 35 -10.18 -0.21 1.91
N PRO A 36 -10.00 0.90 1.16
CA PRO A 36 -9.12 2.00 1.61
C PRO A 36 -9.49 2.50 3.01
N ILE A 37 -8.48 2.69 3.84
CA ILE A 37 -8.67 3.06 5.24
C ILE A 37 -8.92 4.54 5.45
N SER A 38 -8.77 5.35 4.39
CA SER A 38 -8.96 6.79 4.48
C SER A 38 -9.46 7.35 3.15
N LEU A 39 -10.00 8.56 3.19
CA LEU A 39 -10.43 9.26 1.97
C LEU A 39 -9.27 9.54 1.04
N ARG A 40 -8.11 9.86 1.60
CA ARG A 40 -6.91 10.10 0.81
C ARG A 40 -6.50 8.85 0.04
N ALA A 41 -6.58 7.69 0.68
CA ALA A 41 -6.22 6.42 0.07
C ALA A 41 -7.11 6.04 -1.11
N ARG A 42 -8.31 6.60 -1.20
CA ARG A 42 -9.26 6.31 -2.29
C ARG A 42 -8.92 7.03 -3.60
N LYS A 43 -8.10 8.07 -3.55
CA LYS A 43 -7.93 8.95 -4.71
C LYS A 43 -6.94 8.45 -5.73
N ARG A 44 -5.83 7.87 -5.28
CA ARG A 44 -4.74 7.48 -6.15
C ARG A 44 -4.08 6.21 -5.62
N GLY A 45 -3.58 5.37 -6.53
CA GLY A 45 -2.90 4.15 -6.15
C GLY A 45 -1.71 4.39 -5.23
N VAL A 46 -0.89 5.42 -5.53
CA VAL A 46 0.28 5.72 -4.71
C VAL A 46 -0.13 6.14 -3.29
N GLU A 47 -1.22 6.89 -3.15
CA GLU A 47 -1.72 7.26 -1.84
C GLU A 47 -2.30 6.05 -1.11
N TYR A 48 -3.05 5.21 -1.83
CA TYR A 48 -3.58 3.98 -1.27
C TYR A 48 -2.46 3.10 -0.72
N PHE A 49 -1.42 2.87 -1.52
CA PHE A 49 -0.29 2.04 -1.10
C PHE A 49 0.40 2.65 0.13
N SER A 50 0.67 3.95 0.09
CA SER A 50 1.40 4.62 1.18
C SER A 50 0.63 4.57 2.49
N GLU A 51 -0.68 4.83 2.46
CA GLU A 51 -1.52 4.77 3.66
C GLU A 51 -1.64 3.32 4.15
N THR A 52 -1.76 2.37 3.22
CA THR A 52 -1.85 0.96 3.59
C THR A 52 -0.55 0.45 4.18
N LEU A 53 0.60 0.89 3.66
CA LEU A 53 1.90 0.54 4.23
C LEU A 53 2.04 1.06 5.66
N ALA A 54 1.59 2.30 5.90
CA ALA A 54 1.62 2.86 7.25
C ALA A 54 0.72 2.05 8.20
N ALA A 55 -0.47 1.68 7.74
CA ALA A 55 -1.38 0.85 8.52
C ALA A 55 -0.80 -0.54 8.77
N TYR A 56 -0.13 -1.11 7.78
CA TYR A 56 0.56 -2.40 7.91
C TYR A 56 1.55 -2.37 9.07
N ARG A 57 2.24 -1.27 9.25
CA ARG A 57 3.23 -1.12 10.32
C ARG A 57 2.61 -0.83 11.67
N PHE A 58 1.54 -0.03 11.71
CA PHE A 58 1.03 0.52 12.97
C PHE A 58 -0.32 -0.03 13.42
N GLU A 59 -1.07 -0.74 12.56
CA GLU A 59 -2.41 -1.23 12.89
C GLU A 59 -2.50 -2.74 12.73
N ASP A 60 -2.70 -3.45 13.83
CA ASP A 60 -2.83 -4.91 13.83
C ASP A 60 -4.05 -5.39 13.07
N SER A 61 -5.06 -4.54 12.94
CA SER A 61 -6.33 -4.91 12.33
C SER A 61 -6.35 -4.80 10.80
N LEU A 62 -5.24 -4.40 10.17
CA LEU A 62 -5.24 -4.18 8.71
C LEU A 62 -5.65 -5.42 7.92
N ALA A 63 -5.15 -6.60 8.31
CA ALA A 63 -5.48 -7.84 7.61
C ALA A 63 -6.98 -8.14 7.62
N ASP A 64 -7.69 -7.71 8.67
CA ASP A 64 -9.13 -7.88 8.77
C ASP A 64 -9.90 -6.80 8.02
N ARG A 65 -9.37 -5.57 8.03
CA ARG A 65 -10.04 -4.42 7.45
C ARG A 65 -9.87 -4.32 5.94
N ASP A 66 -8.70 -4.70 5.44
CA ASP A 66 -8.37 -4.65 4.02
C ASP A 66 -7.42 -5.81 3.68
N PRO A 67 -7.94 -7.05 3.62
CA PRO A 67 -7.08 -8.21 3.37
C PRO A 67 -6.36 -8.16 2.02
N GLU A 68 -7.01 -7.63 0.99
CA GLU A 68 -6.36 -7.48 -0.32
C GLU A 68 -5.21 -6.48 -0.26
N GLY A 69 -5.41 -5.38 0.47
CA GLY A 69 -4.35 -4.38 0.68
C GLY A 69 -3.20 -4.94 1.49
N TYR A 70 -3.50 -5.73 2.51
CA TYR A 70 -2.47 -6.39 3.33
C TYR A 70 -1.59 -7.29 2.46
N ASP A 71 -2.21 -8.15 1.65
CA ASP A 71 -1.48 -9.05 0.76
C ASP A 71 -0.67 -8.28 -0.28
N MET A 72 -1.22 -7.21 -0.81
CA MET A 72 -0.54 -6.34 -1.76
C MET A 72 0.74 -5.76 -1.16
N VAL A 73 0.66 -5.22 0.05
CA VAL A 73 1.83 -4.65 0.72
C VAL A 73 2.90 -5.72 0.93
N GLU A 74 2.51 -6.90 1.41
CA GLU A 74 3.48 -7.99 1.61
C GLU A 74 4.17 -8.40 0.32
N ALA A 75 3.41 -8.52 -0.76
CA ALA A 75 3.97 -8.90 -2.06
C ALA A 75 4.97 -7.87 -2.57
N ILE A 76 4.63 -6.58 -2.44
CA ILE A 76 5.50 -5.51 -2.91
C ILE A 76 6.76 -5.41 -2.05
N LEU A 77 6.63 -5.57 -0.73
CA LEU A 77 7.81 -5.57 0.14
C LEU A 77 8.76 -6.71 -0.18
N ARG A 78 8.24 -7.90 -0.51
CA ARG A 78 9.09 -9.01 -0.95
C ARG A 78 9.80 -8.70 -2.26
N LEU A 79 9.09 -8.08 -3.19
CA LEU A 79 9.68 -7.71 -4.47
C LEU A 79 10.84 -6.73 -4.29
N VAL A 80 10.63 -5.70 -3.48
CA VAL A 80 11.65 -4.68 -3.20
C VAL A 80 12.84 -5.30 -2.45
N GLY A 81 12.56 -6.21 -1.53
CA GLY A 81 13.60 -6.89 -0.76
C GLY A 81 14.52 -7.76 -1.59
N LYS A 82 14.10 -8.15 -2.79
CA LYS A 82 14.92 -8.96 -3.71
C LYS A 82 15.78 -8.12 -4.64
N LYS A 83 15.55 -6.82 -4.66
CA LYS A 83 16.35 -5.91 -5.47
C LYS A 83 17.54 -5.39 -4.71
#